data_e594e12e24d45637a2b186ee3d12ef2c
#
_entry.id   e594e12e24d45637a2b186ee3d12ef2c
#
_cell.length_a   1.000
_cell.length_b   1.000
_cell.length_c   1.000
_cell.angle_alpha   90.00
_cell.angle_beta   90.00
_cell.angle_gamma   90.00
#
_symmetry.space_group_name_H-M   'P 1'
#
loop_
_entity.id
_entity.type
_entity.pdbx_description
1 polymer ?
#
loop_
_entity_poly.entity_id
_entity_poly.type
_entity_poly.pdbx_seq_one_letter_code
_entity_poly.pdbx_strand_id
1 'polypeptide(L)'
;MKNQQAADILREFLKNGNNRITPERFEVLDSALEYEGHFGADDLYVLMKNQKSGVSRATVYNTLELLAQCGLIRKRNFGDNLTRYESNFKKQHDHIVCLDCGRIIEFANNKLKAAPVEICNELGFEVVNYSFNIFAKCKNIKTCKFYKEAHPK
;
A
#
# COMPACT_ATOMS: atom_id res chain seq x y z
N MET A 1 19.10 9.05 5.14
CA MET A 1 17.89 8.19 5.00
C MET A 1 16.96 8.42 6.17
N LYS A 2 15.71 8.65 5.89
CA LYS A 2 14.72 9.01 6.92
C LYS A 2 14.27 7.84 7.78
N ASN A 3 14.44 6.61 7.30
CA ASN A 3 14.14 5.39 8.07
C ASN A 3 15.30 4.39 7.97
N GLN A 4 16.22 4.45 8.92
CA GLN A 4 17.40 3.61 8.94
C GLN A 4 17.07 2.12 9.03
N GLN A 5 16.08 1.75 9.84
CA GLN A 5 15.66 0.34 9.99
C GLN A 5 15.15 -0.23 8.66
N ALA A 6 14.31 0.49 7.94
CA ALA A 6 13.83 0.05 6.63
C ALA A 6 14.95 -0.06 5.60
N ALA A 7 15.90 0.87 5.63
CA ALA A 7 17.06 0.84 4.76
C ALA A 7 17.95 -0.37 5.03
N ASP A 8 18.14 -0.76 6.27
CA ASP A 8 18.94 -1.94 6.64
C ASP A 8 18.25 -3.23 6.21
N ILE A 9 16.94 -3.34 6.37
CA ILE A 9 16.13 -4.46 5.87
C ILE A 9 16.27 -4.59 4.33
N LEU A 10 16.11 -3.48 3.61
CA LEU A 10 16.26 -3.49 2.15
C LEU A 10 17.67 -3.90 1.73
N ARG A 11 18.69 -3.34 2.38
CA ARG A 11 20.10 -3.64 2.06
C ARG A 11 20.40 -5.12 2.24
N GLU A 12 19.98 -5.71 3.35
CA GLU A 12 20.16 -7.13 3.63
C GLU A 12 19.40 -8.00 2.60
N PHE A 13 18.16 -7.66 2.30
CA PHE A 13 17.36 -8.36 1.30
C PHE A 13 18.00 -8.33 -0.09
N LEU A 14 18.48 -7.15 -0.53
CA LEU A 14 19.15 -6.99 -1.82
C LEU A 14 20.45 -7.82 -1.89
N LYS A 15 21.24 -7.80 -0.81
CA LYS A 15 22.49 -8.57 -0.72
C LYS A 15 22.23 -10.08 -0.82
N ASN A 16 21.26 -10.59 -0.07
CA ASN A 16 20.91 -12.01 -0.05
C ASN A 16 20.32 -12.50 -1.37
N GLY A 17 19.61 -11.63 -2.09
CA GLY A 17 19.04 -11.92 -3.41
C GLY A 17 19.96 -11.64 -4.61
N ASN A 18 21.24 -11.34 -4.38
CA ASN A 18 22.18 -10.90 -5.43
C ASN A 18 21.67 -9.71 -6.28
N ASN A 19 20.85 -8.86 -5.70
CA ASN A 19 20.36 -7.65 -6.35
C ASN A 19 21.33 -6.50 -6.14
N ARG A 20 21.42 -5.61 -7.13
CA ARG A 20 22.28 -4.43 -7.02
C ARG A 20 21.77 -3.51 -5.91
N ILE A 21 22.69 -3.04 -5.09
CA ILE A 21 22.44 -2.00 -4.08
C ILE A 21 22.77 -0.66 -4.73
N THR A 22 21.75 0.15 -4.99
CA THR A 22 21.91 1.45 -5.68
C THR A 22 21.20 2.58 -4.91
N PRO A 23 21.71 3.82 -4.97
CA PRO A 23 21.08 4.95 -4.31
C PRO A 23 19.64 5.18 -4.75
N GLU A 24 19.32 4.95 -6.02
CA GLU A 24 17.99 5.13 -6.59
C GLU A 24 16.94 4.24 -5.90
N ARG A 25 17.30 3.01 -5.53
CA ARG A 25 16.39 2.10 -4.80
C ARG A 25 16.06 2.61 -3.40
N PHE A 26 17.01 3.26 -2.73
CA PHE A 26 16.77 3.88 -1.43
C PHE A 26 15.96 5.17 -1.53
N GLU A 27 16.12 5.91 -2.62
CA GLU A 27 15.26 7.05 -2.92
C GLU A 27 13.80 6.64 -3.15
N VAL A 28 13.57 5.54 -3.87
CA VAL A 28 12.24 4.94 -4.01
C VAL A 28 11.69 4.48 -2.67
N LEU A 29 12.50 3.84 -1.83
CA LEU A 29 12.11 3.43 -0.48
C LEU A 29 11.63 4.61 0.34
N ASP A 30 12.42 5.67 0.44
CA ASP A 30 12.09 6.86 1.22
C ASP A 30 10.76 7.48 0.72
N SER A 31 10.61 7.62 -0.59
CA SER A 31 9.40 8.16 -1.20
C SER A 31 8.16 7.29 -0.96
N ALA A 32 8.32 5.97 -1.02
CA ALA A 32 7.21 5.02 -0.78
C ALA A 32 6.76 5.01 0.68
N LEU A 33 7.69 5.13 1.63
CA LEU A 33 7.37 5.15 3.06
C LEU A 33 6.73 6.48 3.50
N GLU A 34 7.05 7.58 2.81
CA GLU A 34 6.50 8.90 3.08
C GLU A 34 5.16 9.15 2.39
N TYR A 35 4.82 8.35 1.38
CA TYR A 35 3.56 8.53 0.67
C TYR A 35 2.37 8.34 1.60
N GLU A 36 1.48 9.33 1.62
CA GLU A 36 0.26 9.25 2.41
C GLU A 36 -0.82 8.46 1.65
N GLY A 37 -1.44 7.48 2.33
CA GLY A 37 -2.48 6.63 1.75
C GLY A 37 -1.92 5.54 0.84
N HIS A 38 -2.74 5.16 -0.14
CA HIS A 38 -2.41 4.16 -1.15
C HIS A 38 -1.91 4.83 -2.41
N PHE A 39 -1.00 4.19 -3.10
CA PHE A 39 -0.45 4.70 -4.36
C PHE A 39 -0.21 3.57 -5.36
N GLY A 40 -0.36 3.89 -6.64
CA GLY A 40 0.15 3.08 -7.72
C GLY A 40 1.63 3.38 -8.01
N ALA A 41 2.29 2.53 -8.76
CA ALA A 41 3.69 2.76 -9.14
C ALA A 41 3.86 4.05 -9.95
N ASP A 42 2.88 4.37 -10.82
CA ASP A 42 2.89 5.61 -11.60
C ASP A 42 2.68 6.85 -10.74
N ASP A 43 1.84 6.77 -9.71
CA ASP A 43 1.63 7.88 -8.76
C ASP A 43 2.93 8.23 -8.06
N LEU A 44 3.66 7.21 -7.59
CA LEU A 44 4.96 7.43 -6.95
C LEU A 44 5.99 7.99 -7.93
N TYR A 45 6.04 7.46 -9.16
CA TYR A 45 6.94 7.98 -10.19
C TYR A 45 6.68 9.45 -10.50
N VAL A 46 5.42 9.86 -10.67
CA VAL A 46 5.03 11.25 -10.92
C VAL A 46 5.42 12.14 -9.72
N LEU A 47 5.16 11.69 -8.50
CA LEU A 47 5.56 12.42 -7.30
C LEU A 47 7.09 12.65 -7.27
N MET A 48 7.88 11.60 -7.52
CA MET A 48 9.35 11.68 -7.53
C MET A 48 9.85 12.61 -8.64
N LYS A 49 9.23 12.59 -9.82
CA LYS A 49 9.55 13.52 -10.92
C LYS A 49 9.28 14.97 -10.56
N ASN A 50 8.17 15.24 -9.90
CA ASN A 50 7.85 16.59 -9.41
C ASN A 50 8.86 17.09 -8.37
N GLN A 51 9.48 16.17 -7.64
CA GLN A 51 10.60 16.44 -6.72
C GLN A 51 11.97 16.47 -7.40
N LYS A 52 12.00 16.45 -8.74
CA LYS A 52 13.22 16.48 -9.57
C LYS A 52 14.11 15.24 -9.41
N SER A 53 13.55 14.10 -9.02
CA SER A 53 14.27 12.84 -8.99
C SER A 53 14.72 12.40 -10.39
N GLY A 54 15.93 11.86 -10.48
CA GLY A 54 16.49 11.24 -11.70
C GLY A 54 16.09 9.78 -11.89
N VAL A 55 15.35 9.19 -10.95
CA VAL A 55 14.97 7.76 -10.98
C VAL A 55 14.07 7.45 -12.16
N SER A 56 14.38 6.38 -12.89
CA SER A 56 13.59 5.94 -14.03
C SER A 56 12.29 5.25 -13.58
N ARG A 57 11.28 5.26 -14.45
CA ARG A 57 10.01 4.55 -14.23
C ARG A 57 10.24 3.05 -13.96
N ALA A 58 11.10 2.41 -14.75
CA ALA A 58 11.43 0.99 -14.58
C ALA A 58 12.05 0.71 -13.20
N THR A 59 12.92 1.60 -12.70
CA THR A 59 13.53 1.48 -11.36
C THR A 59 12.48 1.60 -10.27
N VAL A 60 11.51 2.52 -10.40
CA VAL A 60 10.39 2.63 -9.45
C VAL A 60 9.60 1.33 -9.39
N TYR A 61 9.14 0.80 -10.53
CA TYR A 61 8.38 -0.45 -10.61
C TYR A 61 9.14 -1.64 -10.02
N ASN A 62 10.38 -1.84 -10.44
CA ASN A 62 11.20 -2.96 -9.96
C ASN A 62 11.50 -2.85 -8.46
N THR A 63 11.75 -1.66 -7.96
CA THR A 63 12.02 -1.45 -6.54
C THR A 63 10.78 -1.69 -5.69
N LEU A 64 9.60 -1.23 -6.11
CA LEU A 64 8.35 -1.50 -5.38
C LEU A 64 8.08 -3.00 -5.24
N GLU A 65 8.37 -3.81 -6.26
CA GLU A 65 8.27 -5.26 -6.17
C GLU A 65 9.22 -5.83 -5.09
N LEU A 66 10.46 -5.36 -5.05
CA LEU A 66 11.44 -5.78 -4.03
C LEU A 66 11.02 -5.34 -2.62
N LEU A 67 10.50 -4.11 -2.47
CA LEU A 67 9.99 -3.60 -1.20
C LEU A 67 8.79 -4.40 -0.68
N ALA A 68 7.92 -4.86 -1.58
CA ALA A 68 6.80 -5.74 -1.22
C ALA A 68 7.29 -7.13 -0.80
N GLN A 69 8.28 -7.70 -1.51
CA GLN A 69 8.86 -9.01 -1.19
C GLN A 69 9.57 -9.02 0.18
N CYS A 70 10.26 -7.94 0.53
CA CYS A 70 10.91 -7.84 1.85
C CYS A 70 10.00 -7.29 2.96
N GLY A 71 8.71 -7.08 2.68
CA GLY A 71 7.72 -6.71 3.68
C GLY A 71 7.74 -5.25 4.14
N LEU A 72 8.43 -4.35 3.43
CA LEU A 72 8.48 -2.92 3.77
C LEU A 72 7.24 -2.16 3.30
N ILE A 73 6.61 -2.63 2.23
CA ILE A 73 5.33 -2.16 1.76
C ILE A 73 4.39 -3.34 1.51
N ARG A 74 3.09 -3.06 1.43
CA ARG A 74 2.06 -4.05 1.10
C ARG A 74 1.46 -3.76 -0.25
N LYS A 75 1.24 -4.81 -1.04
CA LYS A 75 0.37 -4.75 -2.20
C LYS A 75 -1.09 -4.83 -1.77
N ARG A 76 -1.93 -4.01 -2.36
CA ARG A 76 -3.39 -4.03 -2.17
C ARG A 76 -4.08 -4.12 -3.52
N ASN A 77 -5.13 -4.94 -3.56
CA ASN A 77 -6.06 -5.01 -4.67
C ASN A 77 -7.47 -4.79 -4.13
N PHE A 78 -8.16 -3.79 -4.66
CA PHE A 78 -9.50 -3.41 -4.24
C PHE A 78 -10.59 -3.85 -5.26
N GLY A 79 -10.27 -4.82 -6.11
CA GLY A 79 -11.23 -5.39 -7.07
C GLY A 79 -11.35 -4.63 -8.39
N ASP A 80 -10.48 -3.65 -8.64
CA ASP A 80 -10.46 -2.82 -9.86
C ASP A 80 -9.30 -3.15 -10.82
N ASN A 81 -8.63 -4.29 -10.61
CA ASN A 81 -7.44 -4.73 -11.35
C ASN A 81 -6.22 -3.77 -11.27
N LEU A 82 -6.26 -2.77 -10.40
CA LEU A 82 -5.15 -1.88 -10.17
C LEU A 82 -4.33 -2.34 -8.96
N THR A 83 -3.02 -2.45 -9.14
CA THR A 83 -2.11 -2.71 -8.03
C THR A 83 -1.82 -1.41 -7.30
N ARG A 84 -2.11 -1.39 -6.01
CA ARG A 84 -1.76 -0.30 -5.10
C ARG A 84 -0.81 -0.79 -4.02
N TYR A 85 -0.05 0.14 -3.49
CA TYR A 85 0.92 -0.10 -2.43
C TYR A 85 0.63 0.81 -1.24
N GLU A 86 1.01 0.37 -0.07
CA GLU A 86 1.01 1.17 1.15
C GLU A 86 2.18 0.80 2.05
N SER A 87 2.65 1.74 2.87
CA SER A 87 3.71 1.50 3.83
C SER A 87 3.28 0.50 4.91
N ASN A 88 4.13 -0.48 5.21
CA ASN A 88 3.90 -1.47 6.25
C ASN A 88 4.11 -0.92 7.67
N PHE A 89 4.71 0.26 7.79
CA PHE A 89 4.93 0.94 9.08
C PHE A 89 3.71 1.73 9.58
N LYS A 90 2.66 1.84 8.76
CA LYS A 90 1.38 2.40 9.21
C LYS A 90 0.66 1.42 10.12
N LYS A 91 -0.09 1.95 11.09
CA LYS A 91 -0.97 1.12 11.93
C LYS A 91 -1.90 0.32 11.04
N GLN A 92 -2.13 -0.94 11.42
CA GLN A 92 -3.04 -1.80 10.68
C GLN A 92 -4.45 -1.19 10.67
N HIS A 93 -5.03 -1.11 9.50
CA HIS A 93 -6.36 -0.60 9.24
C HIS A 93 -7.01 -1.44 8.15
N ASP A 94 -8.32 -1.38 8.10
CA ASP A 94 -9.16 -2.06 7.14
C ASP A 94 -9.77 -1.04 6.16
N HIS A 95 -10.42 -1.51 5.10
CA HIS A 95 -10.86 -0.65 4.02
C HIS A 95 -12.34 -0.86 3.70
N ILE A 96 -13.03 0.24 3.41
CA ILE A 96 -14.31 0.22 2.70
C ILE A 96 -14.05 0.75 1.29
N VAL A 97 -14.45 -0.03 0.29
CA VAL A 97 -14.37 0.34 -1.12
C VAL A 97 -15.80 0.62 -1.61
N CYS A 98 -16.06 1.85 -2.02
CA CYS A 98 -17.35 2.20 -2.58
C CYS A 98 -17.41 1.81 -4.06
N LEU A 99 -18.36 0.95 -4.42
CA LEU A 99 -18.56 0.50 -5.79
C LEU A 99 -19.20 1.56 -6.70
N ASP A 100 -19.83 2.57 -6.11
CA ASP A 100 -20.48 3.64 -6.88
C ASP A 100 -19.52 4.79 -7.22
N CYS A 101 -18.72 5.25 -6.25
CA CYS A 101 -17.85 6.43 -6.43
C CYS A 101 -16.35 6.10 -6.43
N GLY A 102 -15.98 4.83 -6.21
CA GLY A 102 -14.58 4.40 -6.18
C GLY A 102 -13.79 4.84 -4.94
N ARG A 103 -14.41 5.55 -4.00
CA ARG A 103 -13.74 6.03 -2.78
C ARG A 103 -13.31 4.87 -1.90
N ILE A 104 -12.09 4.97 -1.38
CA ILE A 104 -11.53 4.04 -0.41
C ILE A 104 -11.44 4.76 0.94
N ILE A 105 -12.04 4.18 1.97
CA ILE A 105 -12.04 4.72 3.34
C ILE A 105 -11.29 3.74 4.23
N GLU A 106 -10.34 4.24 4.99
CA GLU A 106 -9.65 3.48 6.03
C GLU A 106 -10.44 3.52 7.33
N PHE A 107 -10.54 2.39 8.01
CA PHE A 107 -11.14 2.31 9.33
C PHE A 107 -10.41 1.29 10.21
N ALA A 108 -10.63 1.36 11.50
CA ALA A 108 -10.15 0.38 12.45
C ALA A 108 -11.30 -0.02 13.39
N ASN A 109 -11.46 -1.32 13.59
CA ASN A 109 -12.47 -1.86 14.49
C ASN A 109 -11.85 -2.94 15.37
N ASN A 110 -11.97 -2.80 16.70
CA ASN A 110 -11.33 -3.71 17.64
C ASN A 110 -11.89 -5.14 17.57
N LYS A 111 -13.18 -5.32 17.25
CA LYS A 111 -13.77 -6.64 17.08
C LYS A 111 -13.20 -7.36 15.86
N LEU A 112 -13.01 -6.63 14.75
CA LEU A 112 -12.40 -7.18 13.53
C LEU A 112 -10.92 -7.50 13.73
N LYS A 113 -10.22 -6.79 14.60
CA LYS A 113 -8.81 -7.10 14.92
C LYS A 113 -8.66 -8.39 15.73
N ALA A 114 -9.60 -8.68 16.61
CA ALA A 114 -9.57 -9.86 17.45
C ALA A 114 -9.95 -11.14 16.68
N ALA A 115 -10.90 -11.06 15.76
CA ALA A 115 -11.47 -12.20 15.06
C ALA A 115 -10.44 -13.11 14.33
N PRO A 116 -9.45 -12.60 13.60
CA PRO A 116 -8.46 -13.46 12.94
C PRO A 116 -7.62 -14.28 13.92
N VAL A 117 -7.29 -13.72 15.08
CA VAL A 117 -6.53 -14.42 16.12
C VAL A 117 -7.36 -15.53 16.73
N GLU A 118 -8.61 -15.26 17.06
CA GLU A 118 -9.55 -16.24 17.64
C GLU A 118 -9.78 -17.39 16.66
N ILE A 119 -10.10 -17.09 15.39
CA ILE A 119 -10.34 -18.09 14.35
C ILE A 119 -9.11 -18.97 14.10
N CYS A 120 -7.92 -18.36 13.99
CA CYS A 120 -6.70 -19.12 13.77
C CYS A 120 -6.37 -20.03 14.96
N ASN A 121 -6.53 -19.54 16.19
CA ASN A 121 -6.28 -20.33 17.40
C ASN A 121 -7.23 -21.54 17.50
N GLU A 122 -8.52 -21.35 17.20
CA GLU A 122 -9.50 -22.44 17.20
C GLU A 122 -9.17 -23.53 16.17
N LEU A 123 -8.59 -23.15 15.04
CA LEU A 123 -8.24 -24.05 13.95
C LEU A 123 -6.80 -24.57 14.02
N GLY A 124 -6.02 -24.20 15.04
CA GLY A 124 -4.64 -24.64 15.22
C GLY A 124 -3.62 -23.90 14.37
N PHE A 125 -3.90 -22.65 14.02
CA PHE A 125 -3.00 -21.78 13.26
C PHE A 125 -2.56 -20.57 14.06
N GLU A 126 -1.42 -20.00 13.68
CA GLU A 126 -0.94 -18.70 14.14
C GLU A 126 -1.17 -17.68 13.03
N VAL A 127 -1.85 -16.56 13.33
CA VAL A 127 -2.08 -15.51 12.34
C VAL A 127 -0.79 -14.75 12.06
N VAL A 128 -0.41 -14.68 10.79
CA VAL A 128 0.74 -13.88 10.34
C VAL A 128 0.28 -12.52 9.81
N ASN A 129 -0.78 -12.53 9.01
CA ASN A 129 -1.34 -11.32 8.42
C ASN A 129 -2.81 -11.56 8.04
N TYR A 130 -3.57 -10.49 7.96
CA TYR A 130 -4.94 -10.51 7.46
C TYR A 130 -5.31 -9.17 6.83
N SER A 131 -6.38 -9.15 6.05
CA SER A 131 -6.96 -7.91 5.54
C SER A 131 -8.47 -8.04 5.45
N PHE A 132 -9.18 -6.98 5.77
CA PHE A 132 -10.61 -6.85 5.53
C PHE A 132 -10.87 -5.75 4.52
N ASN A 133 -11.62 -6.09 3.48
CA ASN A 133 -12.13 -5.15 2.51
C ASN A 133 -13.64 -5.28 2.47
N ILE A 134 -14.34 -4.21 2.77
CA ILE A 134 -15.80 -4.15 2.67
C ILE A 134 -16.14 -3.46 1.36
N PHE A 135 -16.80 -4.16 0.46
CA PHE A 135 -17.33 -3.60 -0.79
C PHE A 135 -18.73 -3.10 -0.55
N ALA A 136 -18.95 -1.81 -0.66
CA ALA A 136 -20.18 -1.15 -0.29
C ALA A 136 -20.67 -0.20 -1.39
N LYS A 137 -21.89 0.27 -1.25
CA LYS A 137 -22.48 1.31 -2.12
C LYS A 137 -22.81 2.55 -1.32
N CYS A 138 -22.84 3.70 -1.97
CA CYS A 138 -23.29 4.94 -1.35
C CYS A 138 -24.76 4.77 -0.91
N LYS A 139 -25.08 5.10 0.34
CA LYS A 139 -26.49 5.17 0.79
C LYS A 139 -27.28 6.21 0.00
N ASN A 140 -26.64 7.31 -0.36
CA ASN A 140 -27.24 8.34 -1.19
C ASN A 140 -26.25 8.84 -2.24
N ILE A 141 -26.31 8.25 -3.42
CA ILE A 141 -25.43 8.58 -4.55
C ILE A 141 -25.66 10.03 -5.05
N LYS A 142 -26.89 10.55 -4.95
CA LYS A 142 -27.25 11.89 -5.43
C LYS A 142 -26.55 13.01 -4.66
N THR A 143 -26.26 12.79 -3.38
CA THR A 143 -25.57 13.73 -2.50
C THR A 143 -24.08 13.46 -2.37
N CYS A 144 -23.58 12.35 -2.92
CA CYS A 144 -22.18 12.00 -2.84
C CYS A 144 -21.32 12.86 -3.76
N LYS A 145 -20.52 13.76 -3.16
CA LYS A 145 -19.59 14.63 -3.92
C LYS A 145 -18.56 13.82 -4.72
N PHE A 146 -18.07 12.71 -4.17
CA PHE A 146 -17.07 11.85 -4.83
C PHE A 146 -17.62 11.16 -6.06
N TYR A 147 -18.91 10.78 -6.06
CA TYR A 147 -19.58 10.24 -7.23
C TYR A 147 -19.68 11.28 -8.35
N LYS A 148 -20.00 12.51 -8.01
CA LYS A 148 -20.08 13.63 -8.96
C LYS A 148 -18.72 13.96 -9.56
N GLU A 149 -17.65 13.90 -8.76
CA GLU A 149 -16.28 14.13 -9.23
C GLU A 149 -15.80 13.00 -10.17
N ALA A 150 -16.16 11.75 -9.87
CA ALA A 150 -15.82 10.59 -10.68
C ALA A 150 -16.65 10.48 -11.98
N HIS A 151 -17.85 11.09 -12.01
CA HIS A 151 -18.79 11.08 -13.13
C HIS A 151 -19.24 12.51 -13.47
N PRO A 152 -18.34 13.39 -13.95
CA PRO A 152 -18.72 14.72 -14.38
C PRO A 152 -19.70 14.63 -15.54
N LYS A 153 -20.75 15.49 -15.52
CA LYS A 153 -21.72 15.59 -16.62
C LYS A 153 -21.07 16.20 -17.86
#